data_d1bcbce01d51345a33fbc3bc9315577d
#
_entry.id   d1bcbce01d51345a33fbc3bc9315577d
#
_cell.length_a   1.000
_cell.length_b   1.000
_cell.length_c   1.000
_cell.angle_alpha   90.00
_cell.angle_beta   90.00
_cell.angle_gamma   90.00
#
_symmetry.space_group_name_H-M   'P 1'
#
loop_
_entity.id
_entity.type
_entity.pdbx_description
1 polymer ?
#
loop_
_entity_poly.entity_id
_entity_poly.type
_entity_poly.pdbx_seq_one_letter_code
_entity_poly.pdbx_strand_id
1 'polypeptide(L)'
;MNEISTLHERLGGHEGIIKLIQPFYADVRQHAVLGPIFNSHIQDWPAHMEKITEFWAMQAGGQSRYPGGFAGAHMSLGLQAEHFQHWLSLWELNNARSLAPHEASEMNTLARRLAGRLFEVTQGHQQWRAKQK
;
A
#
# COMPACT_ATOMS: atom_id res chain seq x y z
N MET A 1 24.67 -22.38 8.10
CA MET A 1 23.67 -22.69 7.11
C MET A 1 22.92 -21.44 6.71
N ASN A 2 22.87 -21.17 5.43
CA ASN A 2 22.35 -19.91 4.95
C ASN A 2 20.91 -20.04 4.50
N GLU A 3 20.02 -19.93 5.46
CA GLU A 3 18.62 -19.82 5.10
C GLU A 3 18.37 -18.39 4.59
N ILE A 4 17.73 -18.32 3.44
CA ILE A 4 17.35 -17.02 2.87
C ILE A 4 16.12 -16.54 3.62
N SER A 5 16.29 -15.45 4.39
CA SER A 5 15.17 -14.83 5.09
C SER A 5 14.23 -14.18 4.08
N THR A 6 12.94 -14.34 4.30
CA THR A 6 11.95 -13.58 3.53
C THR A 6 12.02 -12.10 3.94
N LEU A 7 11.55 -11.22 3.09
CA LEU A 7 11.41 -9.82 3.46
C LEU A 7 10.54 -9.69 4.71
N HIS A 8 9.46 -10.47 4.80
CA HIS A 8 8.57 -10.50 5.95
C HIS A 8 9.35 -10.72 7.25
N GLU A 9 10.24 -11.73 7.28
CA GLU A 9 11.05 -12.01 8.45
C GLU A 9 12.00 -10.86 8.77
N ARG A 10 12.63 -10.29 7.75
CA ARG A 10 13.60 -9.19 7.93
C ARG A 10 12.92 -7.90 8.39
N LEU A 11 11.64 -7.72 8.08
CA LEU A 11 10.86 -6.59 8.58
C LEU A 11 10.43 -6.75 10.03
N GLY A 12 10.55 -7.95 10.58
CA GLY A 12 10.11 -8.25 11.95
C GLY A 12 8.75 -8.91 12.00
N GLY A 13 8.33 -9.57 10.92
CA GLY A 13 7.05 -10.25 10.84
C GLY A 13 5.87 -9.29 10.81
N HIS A 14 4.69 -9.78 11.17
CA HIS A 14 3.48 -8.96 11.21
C HIS A 14 3.62 -7.75 12.13
N GLU A 15 4.26 -7.91 13.29
CA GLU A 15 4.46 -6.80 14.22
C GLU A 15 5.32 -5.70 13.60
N GLY A 16 6.38 -6.08 12.88
CA GLY A 16 7.24 -5.12 12.19
C GLY A 16 6.49 -4.37 11.10
N ILE A 17 5.62 -5.07 10.38
CA ILE A 17 4.77 -4.45 9.36
C ILE A 17 3.79 -3.46 10.00
N ILE A 18 3.17 -3.83 11.11
CA ILE A 18 2.27 -2.93 11.83
C ILE A 18 3.00 -1.64 12.24
N LYS A 19 4.19 -1.77 12.82
CA LYS A 19 5.00 -0.62 13.22
C LYS A 19 5.38 0.27 12.05
N LEU A 20 5.54 -0.32 10.87
CA LEU A 20 5.86 0.41 9.65
C LEU A 20 4.67 1.17 9.12
N ILE A 21 3.50 0.54 9.05
CA ILE A 21 2.33 1.13 8.40
C ILE A 21 1.57 2.11 9.29
N GLN A 22 1.65 2.00 10.60
CA GLN A 22 0.94 2.92 11.50
C GLN A 22 1.35 4.37 11.29
N PRO A 23 2.64 4.75 11.35
CA PRO A 23 3.01 6.14 11.08
C PRO A 23 2.76 6.55 9.63
N PHE A 24 2.88 5.63 8.70
CA PHE A 24 2.59 5.92 7.29
C PHE A 24 1.12 6.35 7.11
N TYR A 25 0.18 5.58 7.66
CA TYR A 25 -1.24 5.93 7.50
C TYR A 25 -1.65 7.13 8.36
N ALA A 26 -0.94 7.39 9.47
CA ALA A 26 -1.13 8.65 10.19
C ALA A 26 -0.81 9.84 9.26
N ASP A 27 0.27 9.76 8.51
CA ASP A 27 0.64 10.80 7.54
C ASP A 27 -0.36 10.89 6.38
N VAL A 28 -0.78 9.75 5.84
CA VAL A 28 -1.76 9.71 4.76
C VAL A 28 -3.07 10.39 5.17
N ARG A 29 -3.55 10.10 6.37
CA ARG A 29 -4.82 10.65 6.87
C ARG A 29 -4.78 12.16 7.04
N GLN A 30 -3.60 12.72 7.25
CA GLN A 30 -3.40 14.15 7.43
C GLN A 30 -2.97 14.85 6.14
N HIS A 31 -2.68 14.10 5.08
CA HIS A 31 -2.23 14.65 3.82
C HIS A 31 -3.36 15.42 3.14
N ALA A 32 -3.03 16.60 2.60
CA ALA A 32 -4.05 17.50 2.02
C ALA A 32 -4.80 16.86 0.86
N VAL A 33 -4.12 16.05 0.05
CA VAL A 33 -4.72 15.41 -1.13
C VAL A 33 -5.27 14.02 -0.79
N LEU A 34 -4.47 13.19 -0.13
CA LEU A 34 -4.84 11.79 0.14
C LEU A 34 -5.81 11.65 1.30
N GLY A 35 -5.70 12.49 2.31
CA GLY A 35 -6.53 12.40 3.51
C GLY A 35 -8.02 12.36 3.21
N PRO A 36 -8.55 13.32 2.43
CA PRO A 36 -9.98 13.29 2.09
C PRO A 36 -10.42 12.03 1.38
N ILE A 37 -9.60 11.47 0.50
CA ILE A 37 -9.93 10.24 -0.23
C ILE A 37 -10.02 9.07 0.74
N PHE A 38 -8.97 8.88 1.54
CA PHE A 38 -8.92 7.75 2.47
C PHE A 38 -9.98 7.87 3.57
N ASN A 39 -10.12 9.05 4.17
CA ASN A 39 -11.05 9.25 5.29
C ASN A 39 -12.51 9.14 4.86
N SER A 40 -12.84 9.46 3.61
CA SER A 40 -14.21 9.33 3.13
C SER A 40 -14.59 7.87 2.79
N HIS A 41 -13.61 7.01 2.51
CA HIS A 41 -13.84 5.62 2.10
C HIS A 41 -13.61 4.60 3.21
N ILE A 42 -12.77 4.93 4.20
CA ILE A 42 -12.44 4.02 5.29
C ILE A 42 -13.14 4.50 6.54
N GLN A 43 -14.09 3.71 7.04
CA GLN A 43 -14.86 4.04 8.23
C GLN A 43 -14.32 3.34 9.46
N ASP A 44 -13.81 2.12 9.31
CA ASP A 44 -13.26 1.32 10.39
C ASP A 44 -11.75 1.19 10.17
N TRP A 45 -10.99 2.14 10.71
CA TRP A 45 -9.54 2.16 10.55
C TRP A 45 -8.85 0.95 11.19
N PRO A 46 -9.22 0.51 12.40
CA PRO A 46 -8.59 -0.70 12.96
C PRO A 46 -8.74 -1.92 12.06
N ALA A 47 -9.93 -2.18 11.54
CA ALA A 47 -10.16 -3.30 10.64
C ALA A 47 -9.38 -3.14 9.34
N HIS A 48 -9.32 -1.92 8.80
CA HIS A 48 -8.57 -1.64 7.58
C HIS A 48 -7.08 -1.87 7.78
N MET A 49 -6.54 -1.45 8.93
CA MET A 49 -5.12 -1.64 9.26
C MET A 49 -4.77 -3.12 9.36
N GLU A 50 -5.65 -3.94 9.92
CA GLU A 50 -5.45 -5.39 9.95
C GLU A 50 -5.37 -5.96 8.53
N LYS A 51 -6.26 -5.54 7.67
CA LYS A 51 -6.30 -6.00 6.28
C LYS A 51 -5.04 -5.60 5.53
N ILE A 52 -4.58 -4.37 5.72
CA ILE A 52 -3.34 -3.86 5.09
C ILE A 52 -2.13 -4.62 5.61
N THR A 53 -2.10 -4.92 6.91
CA THR A 53 -1.01 -5.71 7.49
C THR A 53 -0.90 -7.07 6.79
N GLU A 54 -2.03 -7.75 6.61
CA GLU A 54 -2.06 -9.04 5.90
C GLU A 54 -1.66 -8.90 4.43
N PHE A 55 -2.07 -7.80 3.79
CA PHE A 55 -1.68 -7.54 2.41
C PHE A 55 -0.16 -7.43 2.28
N TRP A 56 0.48 -6.62 3.12
CA TRP A 56 1.94 -6.44 3.06
C TRP A 56 2.69 -7.69 3.51
N ALA A 57 2.13 -8.47 4.45
CA ALA A 57 2.70 -9.75 4.82
C ALA A 57 2.77 -10.67 3.60
N MET A 58 1.70 -10.73 2.82
CA MET A 58 1.65 -11.50 1.59
C MET A 58 2.71 -11.01 0.58
N GLN A 59 2.78 -9.70 0.36
CA GLN A 59 3.73 -9.12 -0.58
C GLN A 59 5.17 -9.39 -0.17
N ALA A 60 5.43 -9.43 1.12
CA ALA A 60 6.77 -9.66 1.67
C ALA A 60 7.14 -11.14 1.79
N GLY A 61 6.28 -12.05 1.35
CA GLY A 61 6.56 -13.49 1.33
C GLY A 61 6.25 -14.23 2.62
N GLY A 62 5.49 -13.61 3.53
CA GLY A 62 5.04 -14.26 4.76
C GLY A 62 3.69 -14.94 4.58
N GLN A 63 3.29 -15.69 5.60
CA GLN A 63 1.94 -16.24 5.63
C GLN A 63 0.94 -15.13 5.84
N SER A 64 -0.22 -15.21 5.19
CA SER A 64 -1.16 -14.12 5.18
C SER A 64 -2.59 -14.60 5.07
N ARG A 65 -3.49 -13.86 5.71
CA ARG A 65 -4.94 -14.08 5.63
C ARG A 65 -5.61 -13.09 4.67
N TYR A 66 -4.83 -12.42 3.83
CA TYR A 66 -5.39 -11.43 2.92
C TYR A 66 -6.36 -12.10 1.95
N PRO A 67 -7.63 -11.64 1.89
CA PRO A 67 -8.66 -12.30 1.08
C PRO A 67 -8.63 -11.94 -0.40
N GLY A 68 -7.77 -11.02 -0.81
CA GLY A 68 -7.76 -10.51 -2.18
C GLY A 68 -8.65 -9.29 -2.35
N GLY A 69 -8.86 -8.89 -3.59
CA GLY A 69 -9.71 -7.76 -3.91
C GLY A 69 -9.00 -6.40 -3.97
N PHE A 70 -7.67 -6.41 -3.99
CA PHE A 70 -6.88 -5.18 -3.99
C PHE A 70 -7.26 -4.23 -5.13
N ALA A 71 -7.25 -4.71 -6.36
CA ALA A 71 -7.58 -3.86 -7.52
C ALA A 71 -9.04 -3.40 -7.47
N GLY A 72 -9.97 -4.32 -7.16
CA GLY A 72 -11.39 -4.00 -7.10
C GLY A 72 -11.73 -2.93 -6.09
N ALA A 73 -11.04 -2.92 -4.96
CA ALA A 73 -11.25 -1.93 -3.90
C ALA A 73 -10.91 -0.50 -4.35
N HIS A 74 -10.11 -0.34 -5.40
CA HIS A 74 -9.65 0.97 -5.87
C HIS A 74 -10.37 1.47 -7.13
N MET A 75 -11.16 0.62 -7.77
CA MET A 75 -11.76 0.93 -9.07
C MET A 75 -12.66 2.16 -9.08
N SER A 76 -13.43 2.36 -8.03
CA SER A 76 -14.46 3.42 -7.98
C SER A 76 -13.97 4.72 -7.35
N LEU A 77 -12.69 4.82 -6.99
CA LEU A 77 -12.18 5.98 -6.26
C LEU A 77 -11.83 7.17 -7.15
N GLY A 78 -11.80 6.99 -8.46
CA GLY A 78 -11.44 8.07 -9.39
C GLY A 78 -10.00 8.54 -9.26
N LEU A 79 -9.09 7.61 -8.93
CA LEU A 79 -7.69 7.95 -8.68
C LEU A 79 -6.99 8.44 -9.93
N GLN A 80 -6.19 9.50 -9.78
CA GLN A 80 -5.39 10.10 -10.83
C GLN A 80 -3.90 9.82 -10.57
N ALA A 81 -3.07 10.07 -11.57
CA ALA A 81 -1.62 9.84 -11.47
C ALA A 81 -1.02 10.54 -10.26
N GLU A 82 -1.45 11.77 -9.96
CA GLU A 82 -0.94 12.54 -8.82
C GLU A 82 -1.19 11.87 -7.48
N HIS A 83 -2.31 11.13 -7.35
CA HIS A 83 -2.63 10.41 -6.11
C HIS A 83 -1.62 9.31 -5.85
N PHE A 84 -1.23 8.58 -6.89
CA PHE A 84 -0.20 7.54 -6.80
C PHE A 84 1.17 8.13 -6.48
N GLN A 85 1.49 9.27 -7.06
CA GLN A 85 2.76 9.95 -6.80
C GLN A 85 2.86 10.40 -5.35
N HIS A 86 1.80 11.01 -4.82
CA HIS A 86 1.76 11.41 -3.40
C HIS A 86 1.90 10.21 -2.47
N TRP A 87 1.18 9.14 -2.77
CA TRP A 87 1.22 7.92 -1.96
C TRP A 87 2.63 7.32 -1.94
N LEU A 88 3.24 7.18 -3.11
CA LEU A 88 4.59 6.64 -3.22
C LEU A 88 5.62 7.50 -2.51
N SER A 89 5.50 8.82 -2.62
CA SER A 89 6.43 9.75 -1.94
C SER A 89 6.36 9.58 -0.43
N LEU A 90 5.16 9.50 0.13
CA LEU A 90 4.99 9.27 1.57
C LEU A 90 5.51 7.90 1.98
N TRP A 91 5.26 6.88 1.17
CA TRP A 91 5.71 5.51 1.44
C TRP A 91 7.24 5.44 1.49
N GLU A 92 7.89 6.02 0.50
CA GLU A 92 9.36 6.01 0.41
C GLU A 92 9.98 6.78 1.57
N LEU A 93 9.39 7.91 1.93
CA LEU A 93 9.86 8.69 3.07
C LEU A 93 9.72 7.89 4.37
N ASN A 94 8.59 7.26 4.56
CA ASN A 94 8.33 6.44 5.75
C ASN A 94 9.30 5.27 5.84
N ASN A 95 9.54 4.59 4.71
CA ASN A 95 10.47 3.47 4.66
C ASN A 95 11.90 3.92 4.98
N ALA A 96 12.31 5.09 4.47
CA ALA A 96 13.65 5.63 4.75
C ALA A 96 13.85 5.93 6.23
N ARG A 97 12.79 6.36 6.92
CA ARG A 97 12.86 6.67 8.35
C ARG A 97 12.80 5.43 9.24
N SER A 98 12.15 4.38 8.78
CA SER A 98 11.76 3.26 9.62
C SER A 98 12.55 1.99 9.37
N LEU A 99 13.18 1.85 8.21
CA LEU A 99 13.83 0.61 7.78
C LEU A 99 15.28 0.83 7.45
N ALA A 100 16.07 -0.26 7.53
CA ALA A 100 17.43 -0.28 6.98
C ALA A 100 17.35 -0.07 5.47
N PRO A 101 18.41 0.50 4.85
CA PRO A 101 18.36 0.86 3.42
C PRO A 101 18.00 -0.28 2.48
N HIS A 102 18.44 -1.49 2.75
CA HIS A 102 18.15 -2.63 1.90
C HIS A 102 16.66 -2.99 1.91
N GLU A 103 16.06 -3.07 3.10
CA GLU A 103 14.65 -3.37 3.26
C GLU A 103 13.78 -2.23 2.74
N ALA A 104 14.19 -0.98 2.97
CA ALA A 104 13.49 0.17 2.42
C ALA A 104 13.45 0.10 0.89
N SER A 105 14.57 -0.23 0.25
CA SER A 105 14.65 -0.36 -1.20
C SER A 105 13.72 -1.46 -1.72
N GLU A 106 13.69 -2.61 -1.05
CA GLU A 106 12.79 -3.71 -1.44
C GLU A 106 11.32 -3.31 -1.33
N MET A 107 10.95 -2.67 -0.23
CA MET A 107 9.57 -2.21 -0.03
C MET A 107 9.17 -1.14 -1.03
N ASN A 108 10.08 -0.25 -1.38
CA ASN A 108 9.82 0.77 -2.41
C ASN A 108 9.60 0.13 -3.77
N THR A 109 10.41 -0.88 -4.12
CA THR A 109 10.24 -1.60 -5.39
C THR A 109 8.90 -2.30 -5.48
N LEU A 110 8.49 -2.98 -4.41
CA LEU A 110 7.16 -3.62 -4.35
C LEU A 110 6.04 -2.59 -4.54
N ALA A 111 6.13 -1.48 -3.83
CA ALA A 111 5.11 -0.44 -3.89
C ALA A 111 5.00 0.18 -5.29
N ARG A 112 6.13 0.43 -5.95
CA ARG A 112 6.13 0.99 -7.30
C ARG A 112 5.49 0.04 -8.31
N ARG A 113 5.76 -1.26 -8.19
CA ARG A 113 5.14 -2.26 -9.05
C ARG A 113 3.64 -2.34 -8.84
N LEU A 114 3.22 -2.34 -7.58
CA LEU A 114 1.80 -2.39 -7.23
C LEU A 114 1.08 -1.13 -7.71
N ALA A 115 1.67 0.03 -7.47
CA ALA A 115 1.07 1.30 -7.90
C ALA A 115 0.96 1.40 -9.42
N GLY A 116 2.00 0.98 -10.14
CA GLY A 116 1.98 0.99 -11.59
C GLY A 116 0.90 0.09 -12.16
N ARG A 117 0.78 -1.13 -11.63
CA ARG A 117 -0.25 -2.07 -12.06
C ARG A 117 -1.65 -1.56 -11.73
N LEU A 118 -1.82 -1.03 -10.53
CA LEU A 118 -3.11 -0.49 -10.10
C LEU A 118 -3.52 0.73 -10.94
N PHE A 119 -2.57 1.59 -11.26
CA PHE A 119 -2.82 2.75 -12.12
C PHE A 119 -3.31 2.31 -13.50
N GLU A 120 -2.66 1.32 -14.11
CA GLU A 120 -3.08 0.79 -15.41
C GLU A 120 -4.52 0.25 -15.36
N VAL A 121 -4.85 -0.50 -14.32
CA VAL A 121 -6.17 -1.08 -14.15
C VAL A 121 -7.23 0.01 -13.94
N THR A 122 -6.95 1.00 -13.10
CA THR A 122 -7.91 2.08 -12.82
C THR A 122 -8.11 2.98 -14.03
N GLN A 123 -7.07 3.26 -14.82
CA GLN A 123 -7.19 4.03 -16.04
C GLN A 123 -8.02 3.29 -17.08
N GLY A 124 -7.79 1.99 -17.23
CA GLY A 124 -8.59 1.16 -18.11
C GLY A 124 -10.06 1.18 -17.75
N HIS A 125 -10.37 1.09 -16.46
CA HIS A 125 -11.74 1.16 -15.95
C HIS A 125 -12.40 2.52 -16.24
N GLN A 126 -11.68 3.61 -15.99
CA GLN A 126 -12.17 4.96 -16.26
C GLN A 126 -12.45 5.17 -17.75
N GLN A 127 -11.57 4.69 -18.61
CA GLN A 127 -11.76 4.77 -20.06
C GLN A 127 -12.99 3.98 -20.50
N TRP A 128 -13.17 2.79 -19.95
CA TRP A 128 -14.33 1.96 -20.25
C TRP A 128 -15.62 2.67 -19.84
N ARG A 129 -15.67 3.25 -18.64
CA ARG A 129 -16.84 3.98 -18.16
C ARG A 129 -17.15 5.18 -19.03
N ALA A 130 -16.13 5.89 -19.49
CA ALA A 130 -16.31 7.05 -20.38
C ALA A 130 -16.98 6.64 -21.69
N LYS A 131 -16.70 5.45 -22.21
CA LYS A 131 -17.30 4.95 -23.44
C LYS A 131 -18.76 4.51 -23.28
N GLN A 132 -19.22 4.33 -22.05
CA GLN A 132 -20.59 3.92 -21.78
C GLN A 132 -21.58 5.08 -21.69
N LYS A 133 -21.10 6.30 -21.73
CA LYS A 133 -21.94 7.51 -21.66
C LYS A 133 -22.53 7.86 -23.03
#